data_fdf46663428bc78f06828a068bbb8a92
#
_entry.id   fdf46663428bc78f06828a068bbb8a92
#
_cell.length_a   1.000
_cell.length_b   1.000
_cell.length_c   1.000
_cell.angle_alpha   90.00
_cell.angle_beta   90.00
_cell.angle_gamma   90.00
#
_symmetry.space_group_name_H-M   'P 1'
#
loop_
_entity.id
_entity.type
_entity.pdbx_description
1 polymer ?
#
loop_
_entity_poly.entity_id
_entity_poly.type
_entity_poly.pdbx_seq_one_letter_code
_entity_poly.pdbx_strand_id
1 'polypeptide(L)'
;MPKNKTQGIIFGIIMSYSMAVGMEIYNNAIQQGVHLQPGGFTNLTYGIVGKALVEALFMGLIVIIVSELWGNRLGARFAAKVSDPQRDNPYFCRLMRQAGTVSVMCPTMSLAATIIFSMILGGAPVWQLPAIWAGTLIKNFPMAFFWNMFAAAPFTNLSLIHI
;
A
#
# COMPACT_ATOMS: atom_id res chain seq x y z
N MET A 1 4.33 19.10 -2.84
CA MET A 1 3.09 18.75 -3.58
C MET A 1 3.30 18.99 -5.05
N PRO A 2 2.77 18.15 -5.92
CA PRO A 2 2.90 18.35 -7.37
C PRO A 2 2.30 19.70 -7.78
N LYS A 3 3.06 20.47 -8.57
CA LYS A 3 2.67 21.80 -9.06
C LYS A 3 1.99 21.72 -10.42
N ASN A 4 2.26 20.65 -11.18
CA ASN A 4 1.77 20.43 -12.54
C ASN A 4 1.10 19.05 -12.65
N LYS A 5 0.25 18.86 -13.68
CA LYS A 5 -0.41 17.58 -13.97
C LYS A 5 0.61 16.45 -14.16
N THR A 6 1.72 16.71 -14.84
CA THR A 6 2.81 15.74 -15.06
C THR A 6 3.45 15.31 -13.74
N GLN A 7 3.77 16.27 -12.86
CA GLN A 7 4.29 15.98 -11.52
C GLN A 7 3.29 15.19 -10.69
N GLY A 8 1.97 15.40 -10.88
CA GLY A 8 0.92 14.62 -10.25
C GLY A 8 0.93 13.16 -10.67
N ILE A 9 1.10 12.90 -11.96
CA ILE A 9 1.20 11.53 -12.50
C ILE A 9 2.47 10.84 -11.98
N ILE A 10 3.62 11.50 -12.05
CA ILE A 10 4.89 10.96 -11.55
C ILE A 10 4.79 10.67 -10.05
N PHE A 11 4.22 11.58 -9.28
CA PHE A 11 3.95 11.38 -7.85
C PHE A 11 3.11 10.12 -7.61
N GLY A 12 2.01 9.95 -8.36
CA GLY A 12 1.14 8.79 -8.25
C GLY A 12 1.87 7.48 -8.56
N ILE A 13 2.69 7.46 -9.60
CA ILE A 13 3.49 6.28 -9.98
C ILE A 13 4.50 5.92 -8.88
N ILE A 14 5.32 6.89 -8.45
CA ILE A 14 6.34 6.65 -7.41
C ILE A 14 5.69 6.20 -6.10
N MET A 15 4.58 6.83 -5.69
CA MET A 15 3.84 6.47 -4.49
C MET A 15 3.30 5.05 -4.59
N SER A 16 2.67 4.69 -5.71
CA SER A 16 2.07 3.37 -5.92
C SER A 16 3.12 2.26 -5.88
N TYR A 17 4.24 2.44 -6.57
CA TYR A 17 5.33 1.45 -6.53
C TYR A 17 6.02 1.38 -5.18
N SER A 18 6.24 2.51 -4.51
CA SER A 18 6.81 2.53 -3.15
C SER A 18 5.92 1.77 -2.16
N MET A 19 4.59 1.94 -2.27
CA MET A 19 3.63 1.19 -1.46
C MET A 19 3.63 -0.30 -1.82
N ALA A 20 3.61 -0.64 -3.10
CA ALA A 20 3.63 -2.04 -3.55
C ALA A 20 4.88 -2.77 -3.08
N VAL A 21 6.08 -2.19 -3.27
CA VAL A 21 7.34 -2.79 -2.83
C VAL A 21 7.35 -3.05 -1.32
N GLY A 22 6.97 -2.07 -0.50
CA GLY A 22 6.95 -2.24 0.95
C GLY A 22 5.97 -3.33 1.40
N MET A 23 4.78 -3.35 0.80
CA MET A 23 3.74 -4.33 1.14
C MET A 23 4.09 -5.73 0.68
N GLU A 24 4.69 -5.90 -0.51
CA GLU A 24 5.08 -7.23 -1.00
C GLU A 24 6.27 -7.80 -0.22
N ILE A 25 7.28 -6.98 0.12
CA ILE A 25 8.36 -7.41 1.00
C ILE A 25 7.80 -7.87 2.36
N TYR A 26 6.90 -7.09 2.96
CA TYR A 26 6.26 -7.42 4.22
C TYR A 26 5.45 -8.71 4.14
N ASN A 27 4.59 -8.86 3.12
CA ASN A 27 3.76 -10.03 2.95
C ASN A 27 4.58 -11.30 2.70
N ASN A 28 5.59 -11.23 1.83
CA ASN A 28 6.46 -12.36 1.55
C ASN A 28 7.32 -12.75 2.77
N ALA A 29 7.83 -11.77 3.52
CA ALA A 29 8.56 -12.03 4.75
C ALA A 29 7.69 -12.75 5.79
N ILE A 30 6.42 -12.36 5.96
CA ILE A 30 5.52 -13.05 6.88
C ILE A 30 5.13 -14.44 6.38
N GLN A 31 4.79 -14.60 5.11
CA GLN A 31 4.38 -15.90 4.56
C GLN A 31 5.49 -16.95 4.67
N GLN A 32 6.73 -16.56 4.43
CA GLN A 32 7.88 -17.45 4.53
C GLN A 32 8.49 -17.48 5.95
N GLY A 33 8.12 -16.52 6.79
CA GLY A 33 8.56 -16.37 8.17
C GLY A 33 7.91 -17.29 9.19
N VAL A 34 7.00 -18.18 8.76
CA VAL A 34 6.32 -19.15 9.63
C VAL A 34 7.30 -20.12 10.34
N HIS A 35 8.53 -20.23 9.83
CA HIS A 35 9.59 -21.06 10.38
C HIS A 35 10.73 -20.24 11.00
N LEU A 36 10.40 -19.14 11.71
CA LEU A 36 11.38 -18.33 12.44
C LEU A 36 12.21 -19.20 13.38
N GLN A 37 13.50 -19.32 13.09
CA GLN A 37 14.47 -19.92 14.01
C GLN A 37 14.63 -19.00 15.22
N PRO A 38 14.71 -19.53 16.44
CA PRO A 38 14.97 -18.72 17.63
C PRO A 38 16.24 -17.88 17.45
N GLY A 39 16.13 -16.56 17.61
CA GLY A 39 17.27 -15.63 17.51
C GLY A 39 17.46 -14.88 16.20
N GLY A 40 16.57 -15.05 15.21
CA GLY A 40 16.68 -14.36 13.92
C GLY A 40 15.45 -13.56 13.54
N PHE A 41 15.62 -12.26 13.34
CA PHE A 41 14.68 -11.42 12.56
C PHE A 41 14.73 -11.75 11.06
N THR A 42 15.49 -12.76 10.66
CA THR A 42 16.02 -12.86 9.30
C THR A 42 15.47 -14.07 8.57
N ASN A 43 14.20 -14.06 8.32
CA ASN A 43 13.70 -14.81 7.18
C ASN A 43 13.66 -13.95 5.90
N LEU A 44 14.18 -12.74 5.97
CA LEU A 44 14.35 -11.90 4.80
C LEU A 44 15.63 -12.30 4.07
N THR A 45 15.52 -13.17 3.07
CA THR A 45 16.61 -13.56 2.18
C THR A 45 16.57 -12.76 0.89
N TYR A 46 17.69 -12.70 0.17
CA TYR A 46 17.73 -12.07 -1.16
C TYR A 46 16.71 -12.67 -2.14
N GLY A 47 16.43 -13.98 -2.02
CA GLY A 47 15.41 -14.66 -2.81
C GLY A 47 14.00 -14.15 -2.52
N ILE A 48 13.67 -13.91 -1.24
CA ILE A 48 12.37 -13.34 -0.82
C ILE A 48 12.23 -11.91 -1.35
N VAL A 49 13.27 -11.09 -1.22
CA VAL A 49 13.26 -9.72 -1.74
C VAL A 49 13.10 -9.71 -3.26
N GLY A 50 13.84 -10.58 -3.98
CA GLY A 50 13.73 -10.70 -5.43
C GLY A 50 12.32 -11.09 -5.88
N LYS A 51 11.70 -12.07 -5.22
CA LYS A 51 10.31 -12.46 -5.47
C LYS A 51 9.34 -11.32 -5.20
N ALA A 52 9.48 -10.65 -4.06
CA ALA A 52 8.65 -9.51 -3.68
C ALA A 52 8.76 -8.34 -4.69
N LEU A 53 9.95 -8.08 -5.24
CA LEU A 53 10.12 -7.05 -6.26
C LEU A 53 9.40 -7.39 -7.57
N VAL A 54 9.45 -8.65 -8.00
CA VAL A 54 8.70 -9.10 -9.19
C VAL A 54 7.19 -8.98 -8.97
N GLU A 55 6.69 -9.42 -7.81
CA GLU A 55 5.27 -9.27 -7.44
C GLU A 55 4.87 -7.79 -7.36
N ALA A 56 5.74 -6.93 -6.80
CA ALA A 56 5.50 -5.50 -6.70
C ALA A 56 5.38 -4.79 -8.06
N LEU A 57 6.06 -5.27 -9.10
CA LEU A 57 5.89 -4.72 -10.46
C LEU A 57 4.45 -4.92 -10.95
N PHE A 58 3.90 -6.10 -10.77
CA PHE A 58 2.52 -6.42 -11.16
C PHE A 58 1.50 -5.73 -10.24
N MET A 59 1.67 -5.86 -8.94
CA MET A 59 0.78 -5.25 -7.96
C MET A 59 0.81 -3.72 -8.02
N GLY A 60 1.94 -3.12 -8.34
CA GLY A 60 2.08 -1.67 -8.54
C GLY A 60 1.18 -1.15 -9.66
N LEU A 61 1.05 -1.88 -10.76
CA LEU A 61 0.09 -1.53 -11.83
C LEU A 61 -1.35 -1.57 -11.33
N ILE A 62 -1.72 -2.60 -10.56
CA ILE A 62 -3.06 -2.70 -9.96
C ILE A 62 -3.31 -1.54 -8.99
N VAL A 63 -2.33 -1.19 -8.16
CA VAL A 63 -2.40 -0.03 -7.24
C VAL A 63 -2.65 1.25 -8.02
N ILE A 64 -1.94 1.51 -9.13
CA ILE A 64 -2.15 2.70 -9.97
C ILE A 64 -3.59 2.74 -10.49
N ILE A 65 -4.06 1.65 -11.08
CA ILE A 65 -5.42 1.57 -11.65
C ILE A 65 -6.47 1.82 -10.56
N VAL A 66 -6.38 1.13 -9.43
CA VAL A 66 -7.34 1.25 -8.32
C VAL A 66 -7.29 2.65 -7.71
N SER A 67 -6.10 3.25 -7.55
CA SER A 67 -5.95 4.60 -7.00
C SER A 67 -6.62 5.65 -7.88
N GLU A 68 -6.51 5.54 -9.21
CA GLU A 68 -7.13 6.46 -10.15
C GLU A 68 -8.65 6.25 -10.26
N LEU A 69 -9.12 5.00 -10.19
CA LEU A 69 -10.54 4.69 -10.28
C LEU A 69 -11.33 5.26 -9.09
N TRP A 70 -10.90 4.96 -7.85
CA TRP A 70 -11.62 5.39 -6.65
C TRP A 70 -10.76 5.77 -5.45
N GLY A 71 -9.56 5.20 -5.28
CA GLY A 71 -8.75 5.38 -4.08
C GLY A 71 -8.47 6.85 -3.76
N ASN A 72 -7.96 7.61 -4.71
CA ASN A 72 -7.64 9.03 -4.56
C ASN A 72 -8.91 9.89 -4.33
N ARG A 73 -10.00 9.56 -5.02
CA ARG A 73 -11.26 10.33 -4.92
C ARG A 73 -11.94 10.12 -3.57
N LEU A 74 -12.03 8.88 -3.11
CA LEU A 74 -12.64 8.55 -1.81
C LEU A 74 -11.76 9.03 -0.66
N GLY A 75 -10.44 8.88 -0.75
CA GLY A 75 -9.49 9.41 0.22
C GLY A 75 -9.58 10.94 0.35
N ALA A 76 -9.72 11.65 -0.76
CA ALA A 76 -9.91 13.10 -0.74
C ALA A 76 -11.26 13.50 -0.11
N ARG A 77 -12.34 12.76 -0.38
CA ARG A 77 -13.66 12.98 0.26
C ARG A 77 -13.61 12.73 1.76
N PHE A 78 -12.90 11.70 2.19
CA PHE A 78 -12.69 11.44 3.61
C PHE A 78 -11.95 12.60 4.27
N ALA A 79 -10.84 13.04 3.70
CA ALA A 79 -10.07 14.15 4.22
C ALA A 79 -10.89 15.44 4.32
N ALA A 80 -11.71 15.76 3.31
CA ALA A 80 -12.56 16.94 3.30
C ALA A 80 -13.65 16.94 4.37
N LYS A 81 -14.00 15.77 4.94
CA LYS A 81 -14.94 15.67 6.07
C LYS A 81 -14.28 15.90 7.43
N VAL A 82 -12.97 15.68 7.52
CA VAL A 82 -12.24 15.64 8.80
C VAL A 82 -11.29 16.83 8.94
N SER A 83 -10.89 17.46 7.83
CA SER A 83 -9.94 18.58 7.82
C SER A 83 -10.41 19.72 6.92
N ASP A 84 -10.18 20.96 7.37
CA ASP A 84 -10.47 22.19 6.62
C ASP A 84 -9.14 22.80 6.15
N PRO A 85 -8.88 22.82 4.83
CA PRO A 85 -7.63 23.38 4.29
C PRO A 85 -7.41 24.86 4.59
N GLN A 86 -8.46 25.62 4.97
CA GLN A 86 -8.37 27.04 5.29
C GLN A 86 -8.08 27.31 6.77
N ARG A 87 -8.42 26.36 7.66
CA ARG A 87 -8.31 26.51 9.12
C ARG A 87 -7.26 25.61 9.74
N ASP A 88 -7.08 24.42 9.19
CA ASP A 88 -6.22 23.40 9.77
C ASP A 88 -4.78 23.52 9.25
N ASN A 89 -3.84 23.01 10.06
CA ASN A 89 -2.44 22.93 9.66
C ASN A 89 -2.30 22.13 8.36
N PRO A 90 -1.57 22.63 7.34
CA PRO A 90 -1.34 21.92 6.08
C PRO A 90 -0.78 20.51 6.23
N TYR A 91 -0.02 20.26 7.29
CA TYR A 91 0.49 18.91 7.63
C TYR A 91 -0.64 17.98 8.04
N PHE A 92 -1.56 18.46 8.90
CA PHE A 92 -2.73 17.69 9.34
C PHE A 92 -3.66 17.34 8.17
N CYS A 93 -3.96 18.29 7.30
CA CYS A 93 -4.76 18.05 6.10
C CYS A 93 -4.15 16.97 5.20
N ARG A 94 -2.81 16.99 5.06
CA ARG A 94 -2.06 16.01 4.29
C ARG A 94 -2.14 14.63 4.94
N LEU A 95 -1.98 14.58 6.25
CA LEU A 95 -2.08 13.36 7.03
C LEU A 95 -3.48 12.72 6.92
N MET A 96 -4.52 13.51 7.03
CA MET A 96 -5.91 13.04 6.90
C MET A 96 -6.20 12.52 5.48
N ARG A 97 -5.62 13.16 4.47
CA ARG A 97 -5.73 12.67 3.09
C ARG A 97 -5.04 11.32 2.87
N GLN A 98 -3.86 11.14 3.44
CA GLN A 98 -3.13 9.87 3.40
C GLN A 98 -3.89 8.77 4.17
N ALA A 99 -4.34 9.08 5.38
CA ALA A 99 -5.14 8.16 6.19
C ALA A 99 -6.41 7.71 5.45
N GLY A 100 -7.13 8.64 4.85
CA GLY A 100 -8.33 8.35 4.07
C GLY A 100 -8.03 7.49 2.84
N THR A 101 -6.93 7.78 2.14
CA THR A 101 -6.53 6.98 0.98
C THR A 101 -6.16 5.55 1.39
N VAL A 102 -5.36 5.37 2.46
CA VAL A 102 -4.99 4.04 2.97
C VAL A 102 -6.22 3.27 3.44
N SER A 103 -7.16 3.94 4.12
CA SER A 103 -8.40 3.31 4.60
C SER A 103 -9.29 2.75 3.48
N VAL A 104 -9.20 3.31 2.28
CA VAL A 104 -9.92 2.81 1.10
C VAL A 104 -9.08 1.80 0.32
N MET A 105 -7.80 2.11 0.11
CA MET A 105 -6.91 1.30 -0.72
C MET A 105 -6.55 -0.02 -0.06
N CYS A 106 -6.29 -0.05 1.25
CA CYS A 106 -5.85 -1.26 1.94
C CYS A 106 -6.90 -2.38 1.89
N PRO A 107 -8.20 -2.16 2.19
CA PRO A 107 -9.23 -3.20 2.01
C PRO A 107 -9.33 -3.69 0.56
N THR A 108 -9.29 -2.77 -0.40
CA THR A 108 -9.39 -3.12 -1.82
C THR A 108 -8.19 -3.94 -2.30
N MET A 109 -6.99 -3.51 -1.96
CA MET A 109 -5.76 -4.23 -2.36
C MET A 109 -5.62 -5.55 -1.62
N SER A 110 -6.02 -5.62 -0.36
CA SER A 110 -6.09 -6.89 0.38
C SER A 110 -7.07 -7.88 -0.25
N LEU A 111 -8.19 -7.40 -0.76
CA LEU A 111 -9.14 -8.24 -1.50
C LEU A 111 -8.54 -8.73 -2.82
N ALA A 112 -7.94 -7.84 -3.59
CA ALA A 112 -7.27 -8.20 -4.85
C ALA A 112 -6.13 -9.23 -4.61
N ALA A 113 -5.30 -9.00 -3.61
CA ALA A 113 -4.23 -9.93 -3.22
C ALA A 113 -4.80 -11.29 -2.77
N THR A 114 -5.87 -11.32 -2.00
CA THR A 114 -6.53 -12.57 -1.58
C THR A 114 -7.04 -13.34 -2.79
N ILE A 115 -7.67 -12.69 -3.75
CA ILE A 115 -8.17 -13.33 -4.97
C ILE A 115 -7.00 -13.87 -5.79
N ILE A 116 -5.98 -13.08 -6.04
CA ILE A 116 -4.86 -13.45 -6.91
C ILE A 116 -3.99 -14.54 -6.25
N PHE A 117 -3.47 -14.27 -5.05
CA PHE A 117 -2.46 -15.14 -4.44
C PHE A 117 -3.07 -16.33 -3.70
N SER A 118 -4.20 -16.16 -3.01
CA SER A 118 -4.79 -17.25 -2.23
C SER A 118 -5.71 -18.13 -3.06
N MET A 119 -6.55 -17.54 -3.93
CA MET A 119 -7.53 -18.32 -4.68
C MET A 119 -6.98 -18.82 -6.02
N ILE A 120 -6.46 -17.91 -6.87
CA ILE A 120 -6.03 -18.28 -8.22
C ILE A 120 -4.73 -19.07 -8.16
N LEU A 121 -3.73 -18.59 -7.44
CA LEU A 121 -2.42 -19.23 -7.35
C LEU A 121 -2.35 -20.30 -6.25
N GLY A 122 -2.99 -20.05 -5.11
CA GLY A 122 -2.99 -20.97 -3.96
C GLY A 122 -4.08 -22.03 -3.96
N GLY A 123 -5.08 -21.95 -4.86
CA GLY A 123 -6.17 -22.92 -4.96
C GLY A 123 -7.12 -22.93 -3.75
N ALA A 124 -7.15 -21.89 -2.94
CA ALA A 124 -8.06 -21.81 -1.80
C ALA A 124 -9.53 -21.76 -2.24
N PRO A 125 -10.43 -22.46 -1.54
CA PRO A 125 -11.84 -22.49 -1.91
C PRO A 125 -12.52 -21.12 -1.71
N VAL A 126 -13.42 -20.77 -2.63
CA VAL A 126 -14.08 -19.44 -2.67
C VAL A 126 -14.83 -19.10 -1.38
N TRP A 127 -15.37 -20.08 -0.67
CA TRP A 127 -16.09 -19.85 0.58
C TRP A 127 -15.19 -19.34 1.72
N GLN A 128 -13.85 -19.53 1.65
CA GLN A 128 -12.89 -18.99 2.60
C GLN A 128 -12.49 -17.52 2.31
N LEU A 129 -12.91 -16.97 1.18
CA LEU A 129 -12.54 -15.60 0.78
C LEU A 129 -12.77 -14.55 1.88
N PRO A 130 -13.94 -14.49 2.56
CA PRO A 130 -14.13 -13.45 3.58
C PRO A 130 -13.17 -13.58 4.76
N ALA A 131 -12.88 -14.81 5.18
CA ALA A 131 -11.98 -15.08 6.31
C ALA A 131 -10.51 -14.71 5.96
N ILE A 132 -10.04 -15.15 4.79
CA ILE A 132 -8.69 -14.87 4.30
C ILE A 132 -8.52 -13.36 4.08
N TRP A 133 -9.52 -12.72 3.46
CA TRP A 133 -9.51 -11.28 3.25
C TRP A 133 -9.45 -10.50 4.56
N ALA A 134 -10.31 -10.83 5.53
CA ALA A 134 -10.32 -10.17 6.84
C ALA A 134 -8.97 -10.33 7.56
N GLY A 135 -8.40 -11.54 7.58
CA GLY A 135 -7.08 -11.79 8.15
C GLY A 135 -5.96 -11.02 7.45
N THR A 136 -6.02 -10.97 6.11
CA THR A 136 -5.06 -10.19 5.32
C THR A 136 -5.20 -8.70 5.58
N LEU A 137 -6.42 -8.18 5.66
CA LEU A 137 -6.70 -6.78 5.96
C LEU A 137 -6.17 -6.37 7.33
N ILE A 138 -6.49 -7.13 8.38
CA ILE A 138 -6.05 -6.83 9.76
C ILE A 138 -4.52 -6.79 9.84
N LYS A 139 -3.85 -7.72 9.17
CA LYS A 139 -2.39 -7.78 9.10
C LYS A 139 -1.79 -6.61 8.33
N ASN A 140 -2.37 -6.29 7.17
CA ASN A 140 -1.80 -5.33 6.22
C ASN A 140 -2.11 -3.88 6.58
N PHE A 141 -3.24 -3.60 7.25
CA PHE A 141 -3.69 -2.23 7.50
C PHE A 141 -2.70 -1.42 8.35
N PRO A 142 -2.21 -1.91 9.50
CA PRO A 142 -1.22 -1.16 10.28
C PRO A 142 0.06 -0.92 9.48
N MET A 143 0.57 -1.94 8.80
CA MET A 143 1.79 -1.82 8.00
C MET A 143 1.62 -0.82 6.85
N ALA A 144 0.52 -0.90 6.10
CA ALA A 144 0.23 0.03 5.01
C ALA A 144 0.15 1.48 5.50
N PHE A 145 -0.45 1.69 6.68
CA PHE A 145 -0.57 3.01 7.28
C PHE A 145 0.80 3.58 7.67
N PHE A 146 1.58 2.82 8.44
CA PHE A 146 2.92 3.25 8.86
C PHE A 146 3.88 3.39 7.69
N TRP A 147 3.87 2.43 6.75
CA TRP A 147 4.72 2.51 5.57
C TRP A 147 4.40 3.73 4.70
N ASN A 148 3.12 4.04 4.51
CA ASN A 148 2.71 5.24 3.80
C ASN A 148 3.26 6.51 4.47
N MET A 149 3.08 6.64 5.78
CA MET A 149 3.44 7.85 6.51
C MET A 149 4.95 8.07 6.64
N PHE A 150 5.70 7.01 6.96
CA PHE A 150 7.11 7.13 7.34
C PHE A 150 8.09 6.79 6.24
N ALA A 151 7.67 6.07 5.20
CA ALA A 151 8.54 5.69 4.09
C ALA A 151 8.03 6.21 2.74
N ALA A 152 6.88 5.75 2.26
CA ALA A 152 6.43 6.03 0.91
C ALA A 152 6.17 7.53 0.65
N ALA A 153 5.48 8.21 1.55
CA ALA A 153 5.19 9.64 1.37
C ALA A 153 6.42 10.55 1.47
N PRO A 154 7.32 10.39 2.46
CA PRO A 154 8.58 11.13 2.48
C PRO A 154 9.44 10.87 1.24
N PHE A 155 9.62 9.60 0.86
CA PHE A 155 10.40 9.21 -0.33
C PHE A 155 9.85 9.85 -1.61
N THR A 156 8.53 9.77 -1.82
CA THR A 156 7.87 10.34 -3.00
C THR A 156 7.99 11.87 -3.03
N ASN A 157 7.86 12.53 -1.88
CA ASN A 157 8.02 13.99 -1.81
C ASN A 157 9.46 14.42 -2.09
N LEU A 158 10.46 13.69 -1.58
CA LEU A 158 11.87 13.96 -1.88
C LEU A 158 12.17 13.75 -3.36
N SER A 159 11.65 12.70 -3.98
CA SER A 159 11.84 12.44 -5.40
C SER A 159 11.27 13.55 -6.29
N LEU A 160 10.18 14.21 -5.87
CA LEU A 160 9.62 15.34 -6.61
C LEU A 160 10.45 16.64 -6.53
N ILE A 161 11.29 16.79 -5.52
CA ILE A 161 12.15 17.98 -5.39
C ILE A 161 13.26 17.95 -6.45
N HIS A 162 13.63 16.77 -6.92
CA HIS A 162 14.67 16.56 -7.91
C HIS A 162 14.16 16.48 -9.36
N ILE A 163 12.85 16.58 -9.57
CA ILE A 163 12.16 16.61 -10.87
C ILE A 163 11.50 17.98 -11.09
#